data_411d4b2b84bed5a85314a840c0c8d636
#
_entry.id   411d4b2b84bed5a85314a840c0c8d636
#
_cell.length_a   1.000
_cell.length_b   1.000
_cell.length_c   1.000
_cell.angle_alpha   90.00
_cell.angle_beta   90.00
_cell.angle_gamma   90.00
#
_symmetry.space_group_name_H-M   'P 1'
#
loop_
_entity.id
_entity.type
_entity.pdbx_description
1 polymer ?
#
loop_
_entity_poly.entity_id
_entity_poly.type
_entity_poly.pdbx_seq_one_letter_code
_entity_poly.pdbx_strand_id
1 'polypeptide(L)'
;MRNRRRNSGVFALLAAIVLVTGCAGTDKDGVPLAPTAPGFGEVVGDVSCDSGGHDAAYHLHSQLAVYLPDGTSAEVPADIGVGNSCMYWLHTHDETGKLHVEAPAATAATLADFLEVWRRSTNPTIPDAVNAGLAEIKVMGEVVSDPASIELTDGLGIVITLKSFPQP
;
A
#
# COMPACT_ATOMS: atom_id res chain seq x y z
N MET A 1 -65.67 -19.12 31.13
CA MET A 1 -64.22 -18.88 31.42
C MET A 1 -63.41 -19.58 30.32
N ARG A 2 -62.88 -18.81 29.34
CA ARG A 2 -62.14 -19.36 28.19
C ARG A 2 -60.65 -19.04 28.33
N ASN A 3 -59.84 -20.07 28.55
CA ASN A 3 -58.41 -20.02 28.75
C ASN A 3 -57.73 -19.91 27.37
N ARG A 4 -57.16 -18.77 27.01
CA ARG A 4 -56.33 -18.60 25.79
C ARG A 4 -54.87 -18.94 26.11
N ARG A 5 -54.39 -20.05 25.55
CA ARG A 5 -52.97 -20.42 25.53
C ARG A 5 -52.24 -19.52 24.51
N ARG A 6 -51.24 -18.78 24.97
CA ARG A 6 -50.29 -18.04 24.14
C ARG A 6 -49.20 -18.99 23.66
N ASN A 7 -49.15 -19.26 22.39
CA ASN A 7 -48.01 -19.91 21.77
C ASN A 7 -46.92 -18.90 21.54
N SER A 8 -45.80 -19.06 22.25
CA SER A 8 -44.55 -18.32 22.02
C SER A 8 -43.74 -19.09 20.97
N GLY A 9 -43.80 -18.63 19.72
CA GLY A 9 -42.89 -19.14 18.67
C GLY A 9 -41.51 -18.56 18.87
N VAL A 10 -40.56 -19.44 19.16
CA VAL A 10 -39.12 -19.12 19.17
C VAL A 10 -38.63 -19.18 17.73
N PHE A 11 -38.37 -18.02 17.13
CA PHE A 11 -37.68 -17.94 15.84
C PHE A 11 -36.16 -18.11 16.10
N ALA A 12 -35.63 -19.26 15.75
CA ALA A 12 -34.18 -19.47 15.69
C ALA A 12 -33.61 -18.78 14.45
N LEU A 13 -32.88 -17.70 14.64
CA LEU A 13 -32.10 -17.05 13.57
C LEU A 13 -30.86 -17.93 13.32
N LEU A 14 -30.84 -18.66 12.21
CA LEU A 14 -29.65 -19.30 11.67
C LEU A 14 -28.77 -18.24 11.01
N ALA A 15 -27.72 -17.80 11.69
CA ALA A 15 -26.67 -16.99 11.12
C ALA A 15 -25.81 -17.89 10.21
N ALA A 16 -25.93 -17.73 8.90
CA ALA A 16 -25.04 -18.36 7.94
C ALA A 16 -23.68 -17.64 7.98
N ILE A 17 -22.67 -18.29 8.55
CA ILE A 17 -21.28 -17.83 8.47
C ILE A 17 -20.78 -18.18 7.07
N VAL A 18 -20.66 -17.16 6.20
CA VAL A 18 -19.98 -17.30 4.91
C VAL A 18 -18.49 -17.27 5.19
N LEU A 19 -17.86 -18.44 5.15
CA LEU A 19 -16.39 -18.53 5.14
C LEU A 19 -15.90 -18.14 3.75
N VAL A 20 -15.41 -16.92 3.61
CA VAL A 20 -14.68 -16.49 2.42
C VAL A 20 -13.28 -17.06 2.52
N THR A 21 -13.03 -18.20 1.87
CA THR A 21 -11.69 -18.75 1.67
C THR A 21 -11.03 -17.96 0.54
N GLY A 22 -10.38 -16.83 0.89
CA GLY A 22 -9.48 -16.15 -0.03
C GLY A 22 -8.25 -17.05 -0.27
N CYS A 23 -7.90 -17.31 -1.53
CA CYS A 23 -6.61 -17.89 -1.88
C CYS A 23 -5.53 -16.85 -1.55
N ALA A 24 -4.76 -17.07 -0.49
CA ALA A 24 -3.57 -16.29 -0.22
C ALA A 24 -2.47 -16.69 -1.23
N GLY A 25 -1.91 -15.74 -1.97
CA GLY A 25 -0.73 -15.97 -2.77
C GLY A 25 0.53 -16.02 -1.90
N THR A 26 1.64 -16.35 -2.50
CA THR A 26 2.94 -16.39 -1.84
C THR A 26 3.93 -15.51 -2.61
N ASP A 27 4.91 -14.96 -1.92
CA ASP A 27 6.05 -14.29 -2.53
C ASP A 27 6.99 -15.28 -3.25
N LYS A 28 8.11 -14.77 -3.79
CA LYS A 28 9.12 -15.58 -4.48
C LYS A 28 9.75 -16.68 -3.60
N ASP A 29 9.69 -16.53 -2.27
CA ASP A 29 10.25 -17.45 -1.28
C ASP A 29 9.21 -18.40 -0.69
N GLY A 30 7.97 -18.36 -1.20
CA GLY A 30 6.84 -19.20 -0.77
C GLY A 30 6.16 -18.74 0.52
N VAL A 31 6.46 -17.52 0.99
CA VAL A 31 5.82 -16.93 2.18
C VAL A 31 4.47 -16.34 1.77
N PRO A 32 3.39 -16.57 2.53
CA PRO A 32 2.09 -15.96 2.23
C PRO A 32 2.17 -14.43 2.23
N LEU A 33 1.75 -13.80 1.15
CA LEU A 33 1.63 -12.34 1.09
C LEU A 33 0.59 -11.85 2.10
N ALA A 34 0.86 -10.71 2.71
CA ALA A 34 -0.09 -10.06 3.60
C ALA A 34 -1.42 -9.75 2.86
N PRO A 35 -2.57 -9.77 3.55
CA PRO A 35 -3.83 -9.34 2.94
C PRO A 35 -3.71 -7.90 2.46
N THR A 36 -4.07 -7.66 1.20
CA THR A 36 -4.10 -6.33 0.61
C THR A 36 -5.30 -5.52 1.11
N ALA A 37 -5.15 -4.20 1.17
CA ALA A 37 -6.23 -3.30 1.55
C ALA A 37 -7.31 -3.20 0.44
N PRO A 38 -8.52 -2.69 0.75
CA PRO A 38 -9.54 -2.41 -0.26
C PRO A 38 -9.00 -1.50 -1.35
N GLY A 39 -9.33 -1.80 -2.62
CA GLY A 39 -8.88 -1.06 -3.79
C GLY A 39 -7.51 -1.48 -4.33
N PHE A 40 -6.88 -2.53 -3.75
CA PHE A 40 -5.70 -3.13 -4.36
C PHE A 40 -6.05 -3.73 -5.73
N GLY A 41 -5.22 -3.46 -6.73
CA GLY A 41 -5.44 -3.86 -8.12
C GLY A 41 -6.13 -2.79 -8.99
N GLU A 42 -6.71 -1.75 -8.39
CA GLU A 42 -7.23 -0.59 -9.12
C GLU A 42 -6.07 0.32 -9.57
N VAL A 43 -6.20 0.93 -10.74
CA VAL A 43 -5.21 1.89 -11.27
C VAL A 43 -5.00 3.05 -10.29
N VAL A 44 -3.74 3.43 -10.08
CA VAL A 44 -3.31 4.58 -9.27
C VAL A 44 -2.61 5.59 -10.17
N GLY A 45 -3.21 6.74 -10.43
CA GLY A 45 -2.70 7.63 -11.47
C GLY A 45 -2.59 6.89 -12.80
N ASP A 46 -1.37 6.79 -13.33
CA ASP A 46 -1.07 5.98 -14.51
C ASP A 46 -0.49 4.59 -14.17
N VAL A 47 -0.37 4.27 -12.86
CA VAL A 47 0.22 3.01 -12.36
C VAL A 47 -0.80 1.87 -12.44
N SER A 48 -0.63 0.94 -13.37
CA SER A 48 -1.46 -0.26 -13.47
C SER A 48 -0.94 -1.40 -12.60
N CYS A 49 -1.84 -2.33 -12.26
CA CYS A 49 -1.54 -3.58 -11.60
C CYS A 49 -1.69 -4.72 -12.60
N ASP A 50 -0.60 -5.36 -13.00
CA ASP A 50 -0.57 -6.31 -14.10
C ASP A 50 -0.50 -7.76 -13.61
N SER A 51 -1.33 -8.66 -14.15
CA SER A 51 -1.47 -10.04 -13.71
C SER A 51 -0.43 -11.01 -14.27
N GLY A 52 0.43 -10.56 -15.19
CA GLY A 52 1.39 -11.41 -15.91
C GLY A 52 2.86 -11.22 -15.49
N GLY A 53 3.13 -10.45 -14.45
CA GLY A 53 4.49 -9.95 -14.18
C GLY A 53 4.88 -8.83 -15.14
N HIS A 54 6.03 -8.20 -14.92
CA HIS A 54 6.44 -7.08 -15.74
C HIS A 54 7.41 -7.51 -16.83
N ASP A 55 7.04 -7.27 -18.08
CA ASP A 55 8.01 -7.16 -19.17
C ASP A 55 8.57 -5.73 -19.11
N ALA A 56 9.49 -5.51 -18.16
CA ALA A 56 10.01 -4.19 -17.85
C ALA A 56 11.00 -3.72 -18.91
N ALA A 57 10.48 -3.13 -19.97
CA ALA A 57 11.32 -2.41 -20.94
C ALA A 57 11.85 -1.08 -20.39
N TYR A 58 11.21 -0.57 -19.35
CA TYR A 58 11.61 0.63 -18.61
C TYR A 58 11.80 0.26 -17.15
N HIS A 59 13.00 0.51 -16.59
CA HIS A 59 13.37 0.11 -15.25
C HIS A 59 14.26 1.19 -14.62
N LEU A 60 13.81 1.74 -13.48
CA LEU A 60 14.59 2.68 -12.69
C LEU A 60 14.37 2.45 -11.19
N HIS A 61 15.28 3.01 -10.38
CA HIS A 61 15.20 2.93 -8.94
C HIS A 61 15.30 4.32 -8.30
N SER A 62 14.43 4.58 -7.33
CA SER A 62 14.57 5.68 -6.38
C SER A 62 14.81 5.11 -4.97
N GLN A 63 15.35 5.91 -4.06
CA GLN A 63 15.62 5.50 -2.69
C GLN A 63 14.77 6.30 -1.71
N LEU A 64 13.98 5.63 -0.88
CA LEU A 64 13.17 6.22 0.17
C LEU A 64 13.74 5.85 1.55
N ALA A 65 13.92 6.84 2.42
CA ALA A 65 14.17 6.65 3.84
C ALA A 65 13.05 7.29 4.65
N VAL A 66 12.62 6.64 5.72
CA VAL A 66 11.56 7.14 6.61
C VAL A 66 12.10 7.24 8.03
N TYR A 67 11.79 8.36 8.71
CA TYR A 67 12.10 8.58 10.11
C TYR A 67 10.84 8.88 10.92
N LEU A 68 10.75 8.27 12.10
CA LEU A 68 9.67 8.48 13.05
C LEU A 68 9.84 9.81 13.81
N PRO A 69 8.82 10.27 14.56
CA PRO A 69 8.88 11.54 15.29
C PRO A 69 10.00 11.61 16.34
N ASP A 70 10.47 10.47 16.83
CA ASP A 70 11.59 10.37 17.76
C ASP A 70 12.97 10.34 17.08
N GLY A 71 13.00 10.42 15.74
CA GLY A 71 14.19 10.38 14.92
C GLY A 71 14.72 8.97 14.61
N THR A 72 14.05 7.92 15.07
CA THR A 72 14.42 6.55 14.69
C THR A 72 14.02 6.26 13.24
N SER A 73 14.79 5.41 12.58
CA SER A 73 14.48 4.92 11.23
C SER A 73 13.30 3.97 11.27
N ALA A 74 12.36 4.12 10.34
CA ALA A 74 11.32 3.15 10.07
C ALA A 74 11.65 2.38 8.78
N GLU A 75 11.35 1.09 8.77
CA GLU A 75 11.45 0.26 7.58
C GLU A 75 10.35 0.62 6.58
N VAL A 76 10.70 0.68 5.31
CA VAL A 76 9.74 0.69 4.21
C VAL A 76 9.41 -0.79 3.95
N PRO A 77 8.14 -1.22 4.07
CA PRO A 77 7.82 -2.64 3.93
C PRO A 77 8.27 -3.24 2.60
N ALA A 78 8.67 -4.50 2.64
CA ALA A 78 8.79 -5.31 1.44
C ALA A 78 7.41 -5.51 0.79
N ASP A 79 7.40 -5.86 -0.49
CA ASP A 79 6.22 -6.26 -1.26
C ASP A 79 5.08 -5.20 -1.30
N ILE A 80 5.41 -3.91 -1.07
CA ILE A 80 4.47 -2.83 -1.44
C ILE A 80 4.20 -2.94 -2.94
N GLY A 81 2.93 -2.95 -3.32
CA GLY A 81 2.52 -3.07 -4.72
C GLY A 81 2.49 -4.50 -5.25
N VAL A 82 2.88 -5.50 -4.45
CA VAL A 82 2.87 -6.91 -4.83
C VAL A 82 1.66 -7.60 -4.19
N GLY A 83 0.81 -8.18 -5.02
CA GLY A 83 -0.40 -8.88 -4.57
C GLY A 83 -0.58 -10.24 -5.24
N ASN A 84 -1.57 -11.01 -4.75
CA ASN A 84 -1.83 -12.38 -5.19
C ASN A 84 -2.31 -12.48 -6.64
N SER A 85 -2.93 -11.44 -7.16
CA SER A 85 -3.56 -11.44 -8.49
C SER A 85 -2.84 -10.57 -9.50
N CYS A 86 -2.10 -9.58 -9.03
CA CYS A 86 -1.35 -8.66 -9.88
C CYS A 86 -0.24 -7.97 -9.09
N MET A 87 0.70 -7.36 -9.79
CA MET A 87 1.76 -6.52 -9.26
C MET A 87 1.73 -5.17 -9.95
N TYR A 88 1.77 -4.09 -9.17
CA TYR A 88 1.93 -2.74 -9.71
C TYR A 88 3.35 -2.59 -10.29
N TRP A 89 3.48 -1.90 -11.42
CA TRP A 89 4.80 -1.60 -11.96
C TRP A 89 5.60 -0.57 -11.12
N LEU A 90 4.99 -0.05 -10.05
CA LEU A 90 5.61 0.75 -8.99
C LEU A 90 5.50 -0.04 -7.68
N HIS A 91 6.62 -0.57 -7.17
CA HIS A 91 6.61 -1.50 -6.04
C HIS A 91 7.94 -1.54 -5.27
N THR A 92 8.00 -2.34 -4.21
CA THR A 92 9.22 -2.71 -3.47
C THR A 92 9.39 -4.22 -3.43
N HIS A 93 10.65 -4.70 -3.30
CA HIS A 93 10.95 -6.13 -3.12
C HIS A 93 11.46 -6.47 -1.71
N ASP A 94 12.01 -5.48 -1.02
CA ASP A 94 12.64 -5.64 0.29
C ASP A 94 12.43 -4.38 1.16
N GLU A 95 12.96 -4.42 2.38
CA GLU A 95 12.80 -3.35 3.38
C GLU A 95 13.88 -2.27 3.28
N THR A 96 14.68 -2.25 2.21
CA THR A 96 15.75 -1.25 2.03
C THR A 96 15.23 0.12 1.63
N GLY A 97 13.95 0.23 1.29
CA GLY A 97 13.34 1.45 0.77
C GLY A 97 13.67 1.74 -0.68
N LYS A 98 14.17 0.74 -1.42
CA LYS A 98 14.33 0.85 -2.86
C LYS A 98 12.97 0.75 -3.55
N LEU A 99 12.58 1.82 -4.25
CA LEU A 99 11.39 1.89 -5.06
C LEU A 99 11.73 1.49 -6.48
N HIS A 100 11.01 0.51 -7.01
CA HIS A 100 11.13 0.03 -8.38
C HIS A 100 10.02 0.65 -9.23
N VAL A 101 10.42 1.21 -10.37
CA VAL A 101 9.51 1.57 -11.47
C VAL A 101 9.84 0.63 -12.61
N GLU A 102 9.02 -0.40 -12.79
CA GLU A 102 9.19 -1.47 -13.78
C GLU A 102 7.99 -1.49 -14.73
N ALA A 103 8.08 -0.74 -15.83
CA ALA A 103 6.97 -0.52 -16.73
C ALA A 103 7.25 -1.03 -18.16
N PRO A 104 6.21 -1.35 -18.95
CA PRO A 104 6.39 -1.82 -20.33
C PRO A 104 6.94 -0.74 -21.29
N ALA A 105 6.88 0.54 -20.88
CA ALA A 105 7.42 1.68 -21.63
C ALA A 105 7.84 2.79 -20.64
N ALA A 106 8.63 3.74 -21.11
CA ALA A 106 8.99 4.93 -20.35
C ALA A 106 7.71 5.66 -19.86
N THR A 107 7.59 5.81 -18.56
CA THR A 107 6.45 6.42 -17.91
C THR A 107 6.89 7.24 -16.71
N ALA A 108 6.10 8.23 -16.32
CA ALA A 108 6.32 9.00 -15.12
C ALA A 108 5.49 8.41 -13.97
N ALA A 109 6.13 8.26 -12.82
CA ALA A 109 5.45 7.97 -11.56
C ALA A 109 5.89 9.00 -10.52
N THR A 110 5.02 9.34 -9.61
CA THR A 110 5.30 10.30 -8.55
C THR A 110 5.42 9.62 -7.18
N LEU A 111 5.97 10.33 -6.19
CA LEU A 111 5.92 9.87 -4.81
C LEU A 111 4.47 9.73 -4.31
N ALA A 112 3.54 10.57 -4.77
CA ALA A 112 2.13 10.44 -4.41
C ALA A 112 1.53 9.11 -4.91
N ASP A 113 1.86 8.69 -6.13
CA ASP A 113 1.42 7.39 -6.66
C ASP A 113 1.97 6.24 -5.82
N PHE A 114 3.26 6.29 -5.45
CA PHE A 114 3.85 5.26 -4.58
C PHE A 114 3.18 5.20 -3.20
N LEU A 115 2.93 6.34 -2.57
CA LEU A 115 2.25 6.40 -1.28
C LEU A 115 0.82 5.83 -1.36
N GLU A 116 0.12 6.05 -2.47
CA GLU A 116 -1.21 5.47 -2.68
C GLU A 116 -1.14 3.96 -2.93
N VAL A 117 -0.17 3.47 -3.72
CA VAL A 117 0.09 2.02 -3.88
C VAL A 117 0.41 1.39 -2.52
N TRP A 118 1.26 2.03 -1.70
CA TRP A 118 1.56 1.57 -0.34
C TRP A 118 0.30 1.47 0.51
N ARG A 119 -0.52 2.53 0.53
CA ARG A 119 -1.76 2.59 1.30
C ARG A 119 -2.73 1.44 0.95
N ARG A 120 -2.72 0.99 -0.30
CA ARG A 120 -3.54 -0.14 -0.77
C ARG A 120 -2.88 -1.51 -0.55
N SER A 121 -1.59 -1.54 -0.27
CA SER A 121 -0.84 -2.80 -0.13
C SER A 121 -0.78 -3.31 1.31
N THR A 122 -0.52 -2.41 2.27
CA THR A 122 -0.27 -2.78 3.67
C THR A 122 -0.60 -1.62 4.62
N ASN A 123 -0.06 -1.65 5.84
CA ASN A 123 -0.30 -0.64 6.88
C ASN A 123 -0.11 0.80 6.34
N PRO A 124 -1.17 1.63 6.31
CA PRO A 124 -1.14 2.96 5.69
C PRO A 124 -0.61 4.08 6.60
N THR A 125 -0.09 3.79 7.78
CA THR A 125 0.28 4.81 8.79
C THR A 125 1.19 5.91 8.23
N ILE A 126 2.21 5.54 7.44
CA ILE A 126 3.15 6.52 6.84
C ILE A 126 2.49 7.29 5.69
N PRO A 127 1.86 6.64 4.69
CA PRO A 127 1.08 7.34 3.68
C PRO A 127 0.00 8.28 4.26
N ASP A 128 -0.73 7.84 5.27
CA ASP A 128 -1.78 8.64 5.90
C ASP A 128 -1.20 9.85 6.64
N ALA A 129 -0.04 9.71 7.30
CA ALA A 129 0.64 10.83 7.93
C ALA A 129 1.11 11.88 6.90
N VAL A 130 1.63 11.45 5.76
CA VAL A 130 2.00 12.36 4.65
C VAL A 130 0.77 13.09 4.13
N ASN A 131 -0.31 12.37 3.83
CA ASN A 131 -1.56 12.95 3.32
C ASN A 131 -2.20 13.92 4.30
N ALA A 132 -2.04 13.71 5.61
CA ALA A 132 -2.51 14.61 6.66
C ALA A 132 -1.57 15.83 6.90
N GLY A 133 -0.45 15.96 6.18
CA GLY A 133 0.53 17.03 6.38
C GLY A 133 1.37 16.89 7.66
N LEU A 134 1.38 15.70 8.25
CA LEU A 134 2.09 15.34 9.48
C LEU A 134 3.53 14.86 9.22
N ALA A 135 4.07 15.11 8.03
CA ALA A 135 5.42 14.76 7.64
C ALA A 135 6.14 15.95 7.00
N GLU A 136 7.46 15.91 6.99
CA GLU A 136 8.33 16.69 6.13
C GLU A 136 8.92 15.75 5.08
N ILE A 137 8.94 16.20 3.82
CA ILE A 137 9.54 15.47 2.71
C ILE A 137 10.75 16.26 2.22
N LYS A 138 11.87 15.57 2.05
CA LYS A 138 13.06 16.12 1.41
C LYS A 138 13.44 15.26 0.20
N VAL A 139 13.77 15.94 -0.88
CA VAL A 139 14.29 15.34 -2.11
C VAL A 139 15.70 15.85 -2.33
N MET A 140 16.69 14.97 -2.33
CA MET A 140 18.10 15.32 -2.43
C MET A 140 18.53 16.42 -1.42
N GLY A 141 17.85 16.45 -0.24
CA GLY A 141 18.10 17.40 0.84
C GLY A 141 17.21 18.65 0.86
N GLU A 142 16.53 18.96 -0.23
CA GLU A 142 15.62 20.11 -0.35
C GLU A 142 14.19 19.76 0.08
N VAL A 143 13.54 20.65 0.84
CA VAL A 143 12.16 20.44 1.32
C VAL A 143 11.18 20.61 0.16
N VAL A 144 10.30 19.61 -0.02
CA VAL A 144 9.22 19.61 -1.00
C VAL A 144 7.90 19.35 -0.27
N SER A 145 6.89 20.17 -0.50
CA SER A 145 5.61 20.09 0.21
C SER A 145 4.56 19.22 -0.47
N ASP A 146 4.66 19.02 -1.78
CA ASP A 146 3.67 18.28 -2.57
C ASP A 146 4.29 16.99 -3.14
N PRO A 147 3.91 15.82 -2.62
CA PRO A 147 4.43 14.55 -3.13
C PRO A 147 4.04 14.26 -4.58
N ALA A 148 2.98 14.87 -5.13
CA ALA A 148 2.61 14.73 -6.53
C ALA A 148 3.54 15.48 -7.48
N SER A 149 4.32 16.46 -6.96
CA SER A 149 5.33 17.16 -7.74
C SER A 149 6.69 16.45 -7.80
N ILE A 150 6.84 15.32 -7.07
CA ILE A 150 8.09 14.56 -6.98
C ILE A 150 8.02 13.39 -7.96
N GLU A 151 8.56 13.57 -9.16
CA GLU A 151 8.72 12.50 -10.13
C GLU A 151 9.84 11.54 -9.69
N LEU A 152 9.55 10.24 -9.70
CA LEU A 152 10.53 9.20 -9.39
C LEU A 152 11.48 9.02 -10.58
N THR A 153 12.76 9.23 -10.33
CA THR A 153 13.83 9.11 -11.33
C THR A 153 14.96 8.24 -10.82
N ASP A 154 15.77 7.72 -11.71
CA ASP A 154 16.86 6.84 -11.32
C ASP A 154 17.87 7.54 -10.40
N GLY A 155 18.17 6.90 -9.26
CA GLY A 155 19.06 7.43 -8.23
C GLY A 155 18.47 8.55 -7.36
N LEU A 156 17.16 8.88 -7.49
CA LEU A 156 16.55 9.91 -6.65
C LEU A 156 16.53 9.50 -5.18
N GLY A 157 17.05 10.34 -4.30
CA GLY A 157 16.99 10.17 -2.84
C GLY A 157 15.86 10.97 -2.21
N ILE A 158 14.96 10.28 -1.50
CA ILE A 158 13.79 10.86 -0.82
C ILE A 158 13.86 10.52 0.66
N VAL A 159 13.59 11.51 1.52
CA VAL A 159 13.51 11.33 2.96
C VAL A 159 12.14 11.84 3.43
N ILE A 160 11.39 10.99 4.11
CA ILE A 160 10.16 11.36 4.83
C ILE A 160 10.46 11.36 6.32
N THR A 161 10.22 12.47 7.02
CA THR A 161 10.32 12.56 8.47
C THR A 161 8.95 12.87 9.05
N LEU A 162 8.38 11.94 9.82
CA LEU A 162 7.11 12.14 10.51
C LEU A 162 7.28 13.14 11.63
N LYS A 163 6.34 14.10 11.75
CA LYS A 163 6.23 15.05 12.86
C LYS A 163 5.35 14.49 13.98
N SER A 164 4.33 13.70 13.59
CA SER A 164 3.42 12.98 14.49
C SER A 164 2.71 11.86 13.71
N PHE A 165 2.01 11.00 14.45
CA PHE A 165 1.15 9.98 13.84
C PHE A 165 -0.27 10.52 13.60
N PRO A 166 -0.99 10.05 12.55
CA PRO A 166 -2.40 10.35 12.40
C PRO A 166 -3.18 9.84 13.61
N GLN A 167 -4.15 10.63 14.04
CA GLN A 167 -5.05 10.21 15.13
C GLN A 167 -6.14 9.28 14.55
N PRO A 168 -6.58 8.27 15.31
CA PRO A 168 -7.61 7.32 14.89
C PRO A 168 -8.98 7.99 14.69
#